data_0a2e955d329a20b5f3b839d24f8de8e2
#
_entry.id   0a2e955d329a20b5f3b839d24f8de8e2
#
_cell.length_a   1.000
_cell.length_b   1.000
_cell.length_c   1.000
_cell.angle_alpha   90.00
_cell.angle_beta   90.00
_cell.angle_gamma   90.00
#
_symmetry.space_group_name_H-M   'P 1'
#
loop_
_entity.id
_entity.type
_entity.pdbx_description
1 polymer ?
#
loop_
_entity_poly.entity_id
_entity_poly.type
_entity_poly.pdbx_seq_one_letter_code
_entity_poly.pdbx_strand_id
1 'polypeptide(L)'
;MSGAIEYKELYDYAGLFAGSDGHIYTVVDSKIIDGTRFVTLQPVREYMCGDYATVHVMRRRDCTETIQNVHALVCEAFNVKPRGLKGLHVRHLNGDSTDNRPCNLAYGTPRQNWEDKILTNTATIGEKNGRAKLTDNQRREVYDLYAEGCSQKKIAEQFGVTQGAVSKIIKQCRTGGYAFIAG
;
A
#
# COMPACT_ATOMS: atom_id res chain seq x y z
N MET A 1 -20.67 -1.22 19.40
CA MET A 1 -20.95 0.22 19.60
C MET A 1 -20.18 0.97 18.50
N SER A 2 -20.87 1.53 17.51
CA SER A 2 -20.22 2.40 16.53
C SER A 2 -19.89 3.71 17.26
N GLY A 3 -18.61 3.97 17.51
CA GLY A 3 -18.15 5.24 18.02
C GLY A 3 -18.53 6.37 17.06
N ALA A 4 -18.72 7.59 17.55
CA ALA A 4 -18.93 8.76 16.70
C ALA A 4 -17.74 8.93 15.77
N ILE A 5 -18.00 9.30 14.50
CA ILE A 5 -16.94 9.60 13.54
C ILE A 5 -16.26 10.90 13.95
N GLU A 6 -14.94 10.87 14.12
CA GLU A 6 -14.11 12.07 14.26
C GLU A 6 -13.81 12.62 12.87
N TYR A 7 -13.90 13.93 12.68
CA TYR A 7 -13.61 14.61 11.43
C TYR A 7 -12.44 15.57 11.59
N LYS A 8 -11.47 15.56 10.65
CA LYS A 8 -10.35 16.49 10.61
C LYS A 8 -10.31 17.24 9.29
N GLU A 9 -10.19 18.56 9.34
CA GLU A 9 -10.12 19.41 8.14
C GLU A 9 -8.82 19.15 7.37
N LEU A 10 -8.95 19.05 6.05
CA LEU A 10 -7.84 18.95 5.10
C LEU A 10 -7.51 20.36 4.60
N TYR A 11 -6.57 21.04 5.25
CA TYR A 11 -6.30 22.47 5.04
C TYR A 11 -5.88 22.84 3.62
N ASP A 12 -5.23 21.95 2.90
CA ASP A 12 -4.81 22.16 1.51
C ASP A 12 -5.98 22.09 0.51
N TYR A 13 -7.16 21.68 0.96
CA TYR A 13 -8.35 21.48 0.14
C TYR A 13 -9.54 22.26 0.71
N ALA A 14 -10.32 22.92 -0.18
CA ALA A 14 -11.42 23.77 0.26
C ALA A 14 -12.62 22.96 0.74
N GLY A 15 -12.97 23.10 2.04
CA GLY A 15 -14.16 22.49 2.62
C GLY A 15 -14.15 20.97 2.70
N LEU A 16 -12.97 20.33 2.67
CA LEU A 16 -12.84 18.88 2.79
C LEU A 16 -12.39 18.47 4.19
N PHE A 17 -12.93 17.33 4.62
CA PHE A 17 -12.63 16.69 5.89
C PHE A 17 -12.35 15.19 5.68
N ALA A 18 -11.39 14.66 6.42
CA ALA A 18 -11.19 13.24 6.54
C ALA A 18 -11.92 12.71 7.78
N GLY A 19 -12.63 11.59 7.64
CA GLY A 19 -13.31 10.89 8.72
C GLY A 19 -12.45 9.78 9.32
N SER A 20 -12.60 9.53 10.62
CA SER A 20 -11.95 8.39 11.31
C SER A 20 -12.46 7.03 10.83
N ASP A 21 -13.53 7.00 10.06
CA ASP A 21 -14.07 5.83 9.35
C ASP A 21 -13.34 5.51 8.04
N GLY A 22 -12.40 6.38 7.62
CA GLY A 22 -11.59 6.19 6.42
C GLY A 22 -12.16 6.79 5.14
N HIS A 23 -13.17 7.65 5.23
CA HIS A 23 -13.82 8.33 4.10
C HIS A 23 -13.54 9.82 4.09
N ILE A 24 -13.79 10.44 2.93
CA ILE A 24 -13.66 11.89 2.73
C ILE A 24 -15.04 12.54 2.68
N TYR A 25 -15.14 13.70 3.30
CA TYR A 25 -16.38 14.46 3.47
C TYR A 25 -16.21 15.88 2.94
N THR A 26 -17.31 16.46 2.47
CA THR A 26 -17.38 17.88 2.07
C THR A 26 -18.45 18.63 2.84
N VAL A 27 -18.22 19.92 3.04
CA VAL A 27 -19.21 20.82 3.65
C VAL A 27 -20.34 21.11 2.67
N VAL A 28 -21.57 20.84 3.07
CA VAL A 28 -22.79 21.17 2.30
C VAL A 28 -23.57 22.32 2.88
N ASP A 29 -23.47 22.57 4.19
CA ASP A 29 -24.08 23.71 4.87
C ASP A 29 -23.20 24.16 6.03
N SER A 30 -23.23 25.44 6.34
CA SER A 30 -22.55 25.98 7.51
C SER A 30 -23.35 27.11 8.15
N LYS A 31 -23.49 27.05 9.49
CA LYS A 31 -24.18 28.06 10.28
C LYS A 31 -23.27 28.55 11.39
N ILE A 32 -23.39 29.85 11.74
CA ILE A 32 -22.70 30.40 12.90
C ILE A 32 -23.77 30.66 13.97
N ILE A 33 -23.58 30.04 15.13
CA ILE A 33 -24.43 30.20 16.30
C ILE A 33 -23.51 30.58 17.47
N ASP A 34 -23.77 31.71 18.10
CA ASP A 34 -22.97 32.25 19.21
C ASP A 34 -21.46 32.28 18.94
N GLY A 35 -21.07 32.69 17.71
CA GLY A 35 -19.67 32.75 17.28
C GLY A 35 -19.03 31.42 16.95
N THR A 36 -19.74 30.31 17.14
CA THR A 36 -19.27 28.98 16.80
C THR A 36 -19.79 28.56 15.43
N ARG A 37 -18.88 28.06 14.58
CA ARG A 37 -19.24 27.57 13.25
C ARG A 37 -19.61 26.09 13.33
N PHE A 38 -20.83 25.79 12.94
CA PHE A 38 -21.34 24.43 12.74
C PHE A 38 -21.34 24.12 11.24
N VAL A 39 -20.87 22.94 10.87
CA VAL A 39 -20.83 22.47 9.49
C VAL A 39 -21.62 21.19 9.36
N THR A 40 -22.37 21.07 8.27
CA THR A 40 -22.99 19.81 7.86
C THR A 40 -22.10 19.16 6.82
N LEU A 41 -21.70 17.91 7.06
CA LEU A 41 -20.83 17.16 6.20
C LEU A 41 -21.60 16.06 5.47
N GLN A 42 -21.22 15.81 4.21
CA GLN A 42 -21.66 14.62 3.46
C GLN A 42 -20.46 13.91 2.86
N PRO A 43 -20.51 12.57 2.68
CA PRO A 43 -19.44 11.83 2.06
C PRO A 43 -19.24 12.28 0.60
N VAL A 44 -17.98 12.41 0.20
CA VAL A 44 -17.59 12.64 -1.19
C VAL A 44 -17.65 11.33 -1.95
N ARG A 45 -18.07 11.36 -3.21
CA ARG A 45 -18.07 10.18 -4.07
C ARG A 45 -16.64 9.72 -4.34
N GLU A 46 -16.36 8.48 -4.00
CA GLU A 46 -15.09 7.81 -4.22
C GLU A 46 -15.14 6.96 -5.50
N TYR A 47 -13.99 6.86 -6.18
CA TYR A 47 -13.81 6.08 -7.40
C TYR A 47 -12.61 5.14 -7.23
N MET A 48 -12.71 3.92 -7.69
CA MET A 48 -11.57 2.99 -7.69
C MET A 48 -10.63 3.28 -8.85
N CYS A 49 -9.34 3.48 -8.54
CA CYS A 49 -8.26 3.57 -9.51
C CYS A 49 -7.23 2.47 -9.20
N GLY A 50 -7.31 1.36 -9.95
CA GLY A 50 -6.61 0.12 -9.58
C GLY A 50 -7.10 -0.38 -8.22
N ASP A 51 -6.18 -0.58 -7.29
CA ASP A 51 -6.46 -1.13 -5.96
C ASP A 51 -6.82 -0.04 -4.92
N TYR A 52 -6.91 1.23 -5.30
CA TYR A 52 -7.05 2.34 -4.36
C TYR A 52 -8.28 3.19 -4.64
N ALA A 53 -8.98 3.58 -3.57
CA ALA A 53 -10.03 4.59 -3.64
C ALA A 53 -9.43 5.99 -3.85
N THR A 54 -10.02 6.75 -4.76
CA THR A 54 -9.62 8.12 -5.12
C THR A 54 -10.80 9.07 -5.09
N VAL A 55 -10.53 10.36 -4.88
CA VAL A 55 -11.51 11.45 -4.92
C VAL A 55 -11.02 12.59 -5.79
N HIS A 56 -11.96 13.27 -6.45
CA HIS A 56 -11.70 14.53 -7.12
C HIS A 56 -11.77 15.65 -6.08
N VAL A 57 -10.73 16.44 -5.99
CA VAL A 57 -10.60 17.51 -4.98
C VAL A 57 -10.05 18.77 -5.61
N MET A 58 -10.45 19.92 -5.07
CA MET A 58 -9.95 21.23 -5.49
C MET A 58 -8.92 21.73 -4.47
N ARG A 59 -7.70 22.01 -4.94
CA ARG A 59 -6.66 22.62 -4.10
C ARG A 59 -7.02 24.06 -3.76
N ARG A 60 -6.87 24.42 -2.49
CA ARG A 60 -7.16 25.78 -2.00
C ARG A 60 -6.21 26.83 -2.56
N ARG A 61 -4.91 26.46 -2.75
CA ARG A 61 -3.84 27.39 -3.13
C ARG A 61 -4.00 27.97 -4.53
N ASP A 62 -4.38 27.17 -5.50
CA ASP A 62 -4.37 27.50 -6.94
C ASP A 62 -5.71 27.19 -7.62
N CYS A 63 -6.72 26.77 -6.86
CA CYS A 63 -8.03 26.34 -7.36
C CYS A 63 -7.96 25.31 -8.47
N THR A 64 -6.90 24.48 -8.47
CA THR A 64 -6.76 23.39 -9.45
C THR A 64 -7.49 22.14 -8.99
N GLU A 65 -8.25 21.55 -9.91
CA GLU A 65 -8.85 20.23 -9.70
C GLU A 65 -7.76 19.15 -9.82
N THR A 66 -7.76 18.20 -8.89
CA THR A 66 -6.79 17.10 -8.88
C THR A 66 -7.44 15.83 -8.32
N ILE A 67 -6.88 14.68 -8.69
CA ILE A 67 -7.29 13.40 -8.12
C ILE A 67 -6.32 13.04 -7.01
N GLN A 68 -6.86 12.66 -5.85
CA GLN A 68 -6.09 12.25 -4.68
C GLN A 68 -6.54 10.89 -4.18
N ASN A 69 -5.60 10.11 -3.65
CA ASN A 69 -5.93 8.86 -2.99
C ASN A 69 -6.55 9.11 -1.61
N VAL A 70 -7.66 8.45 -1.30
CA VAL A 70 -8.35 8.55 -0.01
C VAL A 70 -7.42 8.24 1.15
N HIS A 71 -6.67 7.12 1.08
CA HIS A 71 -5.72 6.73 2.14
C HIS A 71 -4.66 7.80 2.41
N ALA A 72 -4.23 8.53 1.37
CA ALA A 72 -3.22 9.59 1.54
C ALA A 72 -3.79 10.78 2.31
N LEU A 73 -5.01 11.21 1.98
CA LEU A 73 -5.71 12.30 2.65
C LEU A 73 -6.05 11.95 4.11
N VAL A 74 -6.56 10.75 4.36
CA VAL A 74 -6.87 10.29 5.72
C VAL A 74 -5.58 10.17 6.55
N CYS A 75 -4.52 9.60 5.99
CA CYS A 75 -3.24 9.50 6.68
C CYS A 75 -2.65 10.88 6.99
N GLU A 76 -2.79 11.85 6.08
CA GLU A 76 -2.35 13.24 6.29
C GLU A 76 -3.08 13.90 7.46
N ALA A 77 -4.39 13.69 7.56
CA ALA A 77 -5.22 14.30 8.59
C ALA A 77 -5.00 13.70 9.99
N PHE A 78 -4.82 12.39 10.07
CA PHE A 78 -4.83 11.68 11.36
C PHE A 78 -3.46 11.23 11.84
N ASN A 79 -2.52 10.94 10.94
CA ASN A 79 -1.24 10.34 11.28
C ASN A 79 -0.11 11.37 11.18
N VAL A 80 0.76 11.37 12.18
CA VAL A 80 1.92 12.28 12.20
C VAL A 80 2.93 11.85 11.15
N LYS A 81 3.20 12.71 10.18
CA LYS A 81 4.25 12.47 9.19
C LYS A 81 5.64 12.65 9.83
N PRO A 82 6.52 11.63 9.78
CA PRO A 82 7.88 11.75 10.32
C PRO A 82 8.66 12.87 9.64
N ARG A 83 9.27 13.75 10.44
CA ARG A 83 10.11 14.85 9.94
C ARG A 83 11.46 14.33 9.44
N GLY A 84 12.02 14.99 8.44
CA GLY A 84 13.36 14.70 7.91
C GLY A 84 13.49 13.47 7.02
N LEU A 85 12.43 12.66 6.88
CA LEU A 85 12.42 11.51 5.96
C LEU A 85 11.77 11.89 4.63
N LYS A 86 12.46 11.60 3.52
CA LYS A 86 11.95 11.78 2.15
C LYS A 86 11.49 10.44 1.58
N GLY A 87 10.58 10.48 0.60
CA GLY A 87 10.13 9.28 -0.13
C GLY A 87 9.30 8.31 0.73
N LEU A 88 8.59 8.83 1.76
CA LEU A 88 7.68 8.02 2.54
C LEU A 88 6.42 7.71 1.72
N HIS A 89 5.96 6.47 1.84
CA HIS A 89 4.69 6.00 1.32
C HIS A 89 3.67 5.87 2.46
N VAL A 90 2.40 6.00 2.14
CA VAL A 90 1.34 5.56 3.06
C VAL A 90 1.17 4.05 2.88
N ARG A 91 1.13 3.31 3.99
CA ARG A 91 1.05 1.85 4.05
C ARG A 91 -0.27 1.43 4.68
N HIS A 92 -0.87 0.36 4.17
CA HIS A 92 -1.97 -0.34 4.83
C HIS A 92 -1.38 -1.48 5.65
N LEU A 93 -1.51 -1.38 6.97
CA LEU A 93 -0.85 -2.30 7.92
C LEU A 93 -1.40 -3.72 7.85
N ASN A 94 -2.70 -3.86 7.56
CA ASN A 94 -3.36 -5.16 7.39
C ASN A 94 -3.25 -5.73 5.94
N GLY A 95 -2.66 -4.96 5.01
CA GLY A 95 -2.54 -5.33 3.59
C GLY A 95 -3.81 -5.15 2.75
N ASP A 96 -4.91 -4.67 3.35
CA ASP A 96 -6.15 -4.35 2.65
C ASP A 96 -6.13 -2.89 2.19
N SER A 97 -6.03 -2.66 0.89
CA SER A 97 -5.98 -1.33 0.26
C SER A 97 -7.31 -0.58 0.31
N THR A 98 -8.40 -1.23 0.69
CA THR A 98 -9.73 -0.63 0.82
C THR A 98 -10.02 -0.13 2.24
N ASP A 99 -9.29 -0.61 3.25
CA ASP A 99 -9.42 -0.18 4.64
C ASP A 99 -8.60 1.08 4.91
N ASN A 100 -9.20 2.24 4.65
CA ASN A 100 -8.57 3.55 4.80
C ASN A 100 -8.71 4.16 6.21
N ARG A 101 -9.14 3.39 7.22
CA ARG A 101 -9.21 3.88 8.61
C ARG A 101 -7.84 4.29 9.14
N PRO A 102 -7.73 5.42 9.89
CA PRO A 102 -6.44 5.93 10.38
C PRO A 102 -5.60 4.92 11.15
N CYS A 103 -6.24 4.03 11.92
CA CYS A 103 -5.56 2.98 12.70
C CYS A 103 -4.87 1.93 11.81
N ASN A 104 -5.31 1.77 10.56
CA ASN A 104 -4.72 0.87 9.57
C ASN A 104 -3.68 1.56 8.67
N LEU A 105 -3.52 2.88 8.77
CA LEU A 105 -2.61 3.66 7.93
C LEU A 105 -1.36 4.09 8.69
N ALA A 106 -0.21 4.04 8.04
CA ALA A 106 1.04 4.57 8.58
C ALA A 106 1.95 5.11 7.46
N TYR A 107 2.73 6.14 7.77
CA TYR A 107 3.85 6.51 6.93
C TYR A 107 5.00 5.51 7.08
N GLY A 108 5.66 5.17 6.00
CA GLY A 108 6.82 4.30 6.04
C GLY A 108 7.64 4.31 4.77
N THR A 109 8.83 3.73 4.84
CA THR A 109 9.73 3.58 3.71
C THR A 109 9.20 2.54 2.71
N PRO A 110 9.65 2.56 1.44
CA PRO A 110 9.34 1.49 0.48
C PRO A 110 9.70 0.09 1.00
N ARG A 111 10.79 -0.02 1.79
CA ARG A 111 11.21 -1.28 2.40
C ARG A 111 10.18 -1.79 3.42
N GLN A 112 9.73 -0.93 4.33
CA GLN A 112 8.69 -1.27 5.31
C GLN A 112 7.38 -1.67 4.63
N ASN A 113 6.96 -0.95 3.57
CA ASN A 113 5.78 -1.31 2.79
C ASN A 113 5.91 -2.68 2.10
N TRP A 114 7.12 -3.05 1.71
CA TRP A 114 7.41 -4.38 1.18
C TRP A 114 7.36 -5.46 2.28
N GLU A 115 7.92 -5.17 3.46
CA GLU A 115 7.89 -6.07 4.62
C GLU A 115 6.44 -6.35 5.06
N ASP A 116 5.56 -5.32 5.09
CA ASP A 116 4.14 -5.50 5.38
C ASP A 116 3.47 -6.44 4.36
N LYS A 117 3.74 -6.26 3.06
CA LYS A 117 3.21 -7.15 2.01
C LYS A 117 3.63 -8.60 2.18
N ILE A 118 4.82 -8.85 2.70
CA ILE A 118 5.27 -10.21 3.01
C ILE A 118 4.49 -10.75 4.21
N LEU A 119 4.39 -9.98 5.29
CA LEU A 119 3.70 -10.38 6.52
C LEU A 119 2.21 -10.66 6.27
N THR A 120 1.56 -9.87 5.45
CA THR A 120 0.14 -10.03 5.09
C THR A 120 -0.09 -11.00 3.92
N ASN A 121 0.98 -11.65 3.41
CA ASN A 121 0.94 -12.58 2.27
C ASN A 121 0.33 -11.96 0.97
N THR A 122 0.37 -10.64 0.84
CA THR A 122 -0.11 -9.89 -0.34
C THR A 122 1.01 -9.59 -1.35
N ALA A 123 2.26 -9.91 -1.02
CA ALA A 123 3.39 -9.73 -1.94
C ALA A 123 3.25 -10.64 -3.18
N THR A 124 3.36 -10.04 -4.36
CA THR A 124 3.42 -10.76 -5.65
C THR A 124 4.83 -11.33 -5.88
N ILE A 125 5.22 -12.37 -5.10
CA ILE A 125 6.51 -13.05 -5.19
C ILE A 125 6.31 -14.49 -5.66
N GLY A 126 7.38 -15.11 -6.16
CA GLY A 126 7.34 -16.48 -6.60
C GLY A 126 6.36 -16.71 -7.74
N GLU A 127 5.57 -17.75 -7.66
CA GLU A 127 4.56 -18.11 -8.66
C GLU A 127 3.36 -17.15 -8.69
N LYS A 128 3.11 -16.37 -7.61
CA LYS A 128 2.11 -15.30 -7.59
C LYS A 128 2.44 -14.15 -8.56
N ASN A 129 3.68 -14.05 -9.02
CA ASN A 129 4.04 -13.09 -10.05
C ASN A 129 3.64 -13.63 -11.42
N GLY A 130 2.71 -12.99 -12.12
CA GLY A 130 2.25 -13.40 -13.46
C GLY A 130 3.33 -13.50 -14.54
N ARG A 131 4.54 -13.00 -14.28
CA ARG A 131 5.73 -13.17 -15.13
C ARG A 131 6.66 -14.30 -14.65
N ALA A 132 6.30 -15.01 -13.60
CA ALA A 132 7.11 -16.12 -13.11
C ALA A 132 7.09 -17.28 -14.12
N LYS A 133 8.28 -17.72 -14.52
CA LYS A 133 8.45 -18.89 -15.40
C LYS A 133 8.55 -20.20 -14.62
N LEU A 134 8.79 -20.12 -13.32
CA LEU A 134 8.96 -21.28 -12.44
C LEU A 134 8.00 -21.18 -11.26
N THR A 135 7.41 -22.31 -10.90
CA THR A 135 6.65 -22.47 -9.66
C THR A 135 7.60 -22.43 -8.45
N ASP A 136 7.05 -22.26 -7.26
CA ASP A 136 7.87 -22.24 -6.04
C ASP A 136 8.52 -23.61 -5.76
N ASN A 137 7.85 -24.71 -6.12
CA ASN A 137 8.43 -26.06 -6.07
C ASN A 137 9.62 -26.21 -7.04
N GLN A 138 9.48 -25.73 -8.28
CA GLN A 138 10.59 -25.75 -9.25
C GLN A 138 11.77 -24.89 -8.81
N ARG A 139 11.51 -23.77 -8.11
CA ARG A 139 12.58 -22.93 -7.55
C ARG A 139 13.33 -23.65 -6.42
N ARG A 140 12.63 -24.44 -5.60
CA ARG A 140 13.26 -25.30 -4.59
C ARG A 140 14.14 -26.35 -5.26
N GLU A 141 13.62 -27.05 -6.27
CA GLU A 141 14.36 -28.02 -7.04
C GLU A 141 15.61 -27.44 -7.71
N VAL A 142 15.54 -26.24 -8.26
CA VAL A 142 16.71 -25.49 -8.78
C VAL A 142 17.78 -25.32 -7.70
N TYR A 143 17.39 -25.00 -6.47
CA TYR A 143 18.33 -24.83 -5.36
C TYR A 143 18.94 -26.18 -4.92
N ASP A 144 18.13 -27.22 -4.83
CA ASP A 144 18.55 -28.55 -4.42
C ASP A 144 19.56 -29.12 -5.43
N LEU A 145 19.27 -29.06 -6.73
CA LEU A 145 20.19 -29.46 -7.79
C LEU A 145 21.53 -28.71 -7.74
N TYR A 146 21.48 -27.42 -7.42
CA TYR A 146 22.69 -26.63 -7.23
C TYR A 146 23.48 -27.08 -6.00
N ALA A 147 22.82 -27.42 -4.90
CA ALA A 147 23.44 -27.92 -3.67
C ALA A 147 24.09 -29.32 -3.89
N GLU A 148 23.52 -30.12 -4.78
CA GLU A 148 24.06 -31.42 -5.25
C GLU A 148 25.27 -31.28 -6.21
N GLY A 149 25.65 -30.03 -6.57
CA GLY A 149 26.82 -29.75 -7.40
C GLY A 149 26.53 -29.57 -8.89
N CYS A 150 25.25 -29.53 -9.32
CA CYS A 150 24.92 -29.27 -10.71
C CYS A 150 25.30 -27.84 -11.10
N SER A 151 25.86 -27.67 -12.31
CA SER A 151 26.20 -26.33 -12.78
C SER A 151 24.96 -25.52 -13.13
N GLN A 152 24.99 -24.19 -12.82
CA GLN A 152 23.87 -23.29 -13.10
C GLN A 152 23.45 -23.31 -14.58
N LYS A 153 24.37 -23.59 -15.50
CA LYS A 153 24.07 -23.69 -16.94
C LYS A 153 23.18 -24.90 -17.23
N LYS A 154 23.55 -26.09 -16.70
CA LYS A 154 22.75 -27.32 -16.85
C LYS A 154 21.34 -27.16 -16.24
N ILE A 155 21.25 -26.56 -15.05
CA ILE A 155 19.98 -26.29 -14.39
C ILE A 155 19.13 -25.34 -15.25
N ALA A 156 19.72 -24.30 -15.80
CA ALA A 156 19.01 -23.34 -16.67
C ALA A 156 18.44 -24.02 -17.93
N GLU A 157 19.22 -24.91 -18.56
CA GLU A 157 18.79 -25.73 -19.70
C GLU A 157 17.61 -26.65 -19.33
N GLN A 158 17.70 -27.34 -18.20
CA GLN A 158 16.65 -28.26 -17.71
C GLN A 158 15.32 -27.58 -17.48
N PHE A 159 15.32 -26.36 -16.89
CA PHE A 159 14.10 -25.63 -16.55
C PHE A 159 13.66 -24.60 -17.62
N GLY A 160 14.37 -24.52 -18.75
CA GLY A 160 14.03 -23.56 -19.81
C GLY A 160 14.13 -22.08 -19.41
N VAL A 161 15.06 -21.76 -18.51
CA VAL A 161 15.29 -20.41 -18.00
C VAL A 161 16.73 -19.95 -18.27
N THR A 162 17.02 -18.69 -18.03
CA THR A 162 18.39 -18.17 -18.18
C THR A 162 19.25 -18.54 -16.96
N GLN A 163 20.57 -18.68 -17.17
CA GLN A 163 21.53 -18.89 -16.07
C GLN A 163 21.44 -17.74 -15.03
N GLY A 164 21.19 -16.50 -15.46
CA GLY A 164 20.99 -15.37 -14.57
C GLY A 164 19.76 -15.52 -13.66
N ALA A 165 18.68 -16.15 -14.17
CA ALA A 165 17.50 -16.47 -13.35
C ALA A 165 17.85 -17.52 -12.27
N VAL A 166 18.58 -18.59 -12.63
CA VAL A 166 19.08 -19.59 -11.69
C VAL A 166 19.96 -18.95 -10.62
N SER A 167 20.93 -18.12 -11.02
CA SER A 167 21.81 -17.41 -10.09
C SER A 167 21.02 -16.53 -9.09
N LYS A 168 19.98 -15.85 -9.58
CA LYS A 168 19.11 -15.02 -8.72
C LYS A 168 18.33 -15.87 -7.71
N ILE A 169 17.80 -17.01 -8.11
CA ILE A 169 17.09 -17.94 -7.22
C ILE A 169 18.03 -18.44 -6.12
N ILE A 170 19.23 -18.93 -6.49
CA ILE A 170 20.24 -19.41 -5.54
C ILE A 170 20.59 -18.31 -4.52
N LYS A 171 20.82 -17.08 -5.00
CA LYS A 171 21.11 -15.95 -4.11
C LYS A 171 19.97 -15.68 -3.14
N GLN A 172 18.73 -15.69 -3.61
CA GLN A 172 17.54 -15.45 -2.77
C GLN A 172 17.38 -16.54 -1.70
N CYS A 173 17.60 -17.80 -2.04
CA CYS A 173 17.55 -18.90 -1.07
C CYS A 173 18.65 -18.77 0.01
N ARG A 174 19.87 -18.38 -0.37
CA ARG A 174 20.98 -18.18 0.57
C ARG A 174 20.80 -17.02 1.54
N THR A 175 20.13 -15.95 1.11
CA THR A 175 19.95 -14.73 1.93
C THR A 175 18.68 -14.76 2.78
N GLY A 176 17.97 -15.88 2.84
CA GLY A 176 16.71 -16.00 3.57
C GLY A 176 15.57 -15.16 2.97
N GLY A 177 15.77 -14.58 1.77
CA GLY A 177 14.76 -13.79 1.07
C GLY A 177 13.59 -14.58 0.50
N TYR A 178 13.66 -15.91 0.62
CA TYR A 178 12.59 -16.87 0.38
C TYR A 178 12.48 -17.78 1.60
N ALA A 179 11.66 -17.41 2.57
CA ALA A 179 11.10 -18.40 3.47
C ALA A 179 10.14 -19.24 2.62
N PHE A 180 10.56 -20.45 2.21
CA PHE A 180 9.62 -21.44 1.74
C PHE A 180 8.65 -21.71 2.88
N ILE A 181 7.44 -21.16 2.80
CA ILE A 181 6.39 -21.47 3.75
C ILE A 181 6.14 -22.95 3.55
N ALA A 182 6.57 -23.76 4.54
CA ALA A 182 6.24 -25.18 4.58
C ALA A 182 4.70 -25.25 4.63
N GLY A 183 4.10 -25.86 3.58
CA GLY A 183 2.69 -26.21 3.56
C GLY A 183 2.43 -27.37 4.50
#